data_4fabdf3bdcc0fed2ec6ac908be184454
#
_entry.id   4fabdf3bdcc0fed2ec6ac908be184454
#
_cell.length_a   1.000
_cell.length_b   1.000
_cell.length_c   1.000
_cell.angle_alpha   90.00
_cell.angle_beta   90.00
_cell.angle_gamma   90.00
#
_symmetry.space_group_name_H-M   'P 1'
#
loop_
_entity.id
_entity.type
_entity.pdbx_description
1 polymer ?
#
loop_
_entity_poly.entity_id
_entity_poly.type
_entity_poly.pdbx_seq_one_letter_code
_entity_poly.pdbx_strand_id
1 'polypeptide(L)'
;MDSNKGQIGLPNVGNSCYLNSTIQCLVGTKDLLKYFNQSTTLPDGKEVRKYQLDLIAQKTIKKNKTETKQNLVKAWYNLMCQLWSDKSHMNSINPIPFYRLIGQVARESKTSISINGDQNDFQEFLILLLDSLHDGLSKETTMNIVGKDMNRMDTMARKAYENFITHFEKDYSIFIKLFNGQINTLTIGECGHQSNIFDPIKFFQLNVPASFQPINLEDLLSNYVSKNDLMMRTLEDGTEIDERWYCDECKTKVSGVTCNTIWDLPQYLIISLGRYQYFPRLAKINTQVIFPLYNLNMGKFFSGFKKNSMKYNLYAVANHFGNPSGGHYTAYRKNPNNKWYSFNDGIVEEITDLERTIITNGAYCLFYERND
;
A
#
# COMPACT_ATOMS: atom_id res chain seq x y z
N MET A 1 -25.00 14.11 -0.91
CA MET A 1 -24.05 13.75 0.18
C MET A 1 -23.62 15.05 0.83
N ASP A 2 -23.68 15.12 2.15
CA ASP A 2 -23.36 16.33 2.90
C ASP A 2 -21.98 16.86 2.53
N SER A 3 -21.93 18.11 2.07
CA SER A 3 -20.73 18.75 1.55
C SER A 3 -19.62 18.95 2.60
N ASN A 4 -19.95 18.79 3.89
CA ASN A 4 -19.07 19.13 5.01
C ASN A 4 -18.41 17.94 5.72
N LYS A 5 -18.70 16.71 5.28
CA LYS A 5 -18.09 15.50 5.89
C LYS A 5 -16.69 15.22 5.38
N GLY A 6 -15.85 14.68 6.24
CA GLY A 6 -14.49 14.27 5.88
C GLY A 6 -13.53 15.43 5.69
N GLN A 7 -13.80 16.62 6.29
CA GLN A 7 -12.94 17.80 6.23
C GLN A 7 -12.39 18.17 7.60
N ILE A 8 -12.03 17.17 8.39
CA ILE A 8 -11.54 17.36 9.75
C ILE A 8 -10.04 17.05 9.77
N GLY A 9 -9.26 17.99 10.34
CA GLY A 9 -7.80 17.87 10.47
C GLY A 9 -7.36 17.06 11.68
N LEU A 10 -6.07 16.72 11.70
CA LEU A 10 -5.37 16.05 12.80
C LEU A 10 -4.23 16.96 13.25
N PRO A 11 -4.28 17.58 14.45
CA PRO A 11 -3.22 18.43 14.94
C PRO A 11 -1.88 17.71 15.02
N ASN A 12 -0.78 18.43 14.74
CA ASN A 12 0.56 17.91 14.97
C ASN A 12 0.86 17.92 16.47
N VAL A 13 1.12 16.75 17.02
CA VAL A 13 1.37 16.54 18.46
C VAL A 13 2.83 16.13 18.74
N GLY A 14 3.75 16.67 17.95
CA GLY A 14 5.18 16.38 18.01
C GLY A 14 5.61 15.45 16.88
N ASN A 15 6.10 16.06 15.77
CA ASN A 15 6.56 15.37 14.55
C ASN A 15 5.59 14.29 14.00
N SER A 16 4.27 14.45 14.22
CA SER A 16 3.25 13.47 13.85
C SER A 16 2.68 13.67 12.44
N CYS A 17 3.28 14.51 11.61
CA CYS A 17 2.78 14.80 10.26
C CYS A 17 2.72 13.54 9.36
N TYR A 18 3.69 12.62 9.50
CA TYR A 18 3.67 11.33 8.80
C TYR A 18 2.48 10.45 9.21
N LEU A 19 2.13 10.43 10.51
CA LEU A 19 0.94 9.77 11.04
C LEU A 19 -0.33 10.39 10.47
N ASN A 20 -0.43 11.73 10.56
CA ASN A 20 -1.58 12.50 10.11
C ASN A 20 -1.86 12.27 8.62
N SER A 21 -0.83 12.41 7.78
CA SER A 21 -0.96 12.23 6.34
C SER A 21 -1.31 10.80 5.93
N THR A 22 -0.72 9.78 6.58
CA THR A 22 -1.07 8.37 6.35
C THR A 22 -2.54 8.10 6.67
N ILE A 23 -3.00 8.57 7.84
CA ILE A 23 -4.40 8.39 8.27
C ILE A 23 -5.34 9.08 7.27
N GLN A 24 -5.04 10.33 6.87
CA GLN A 24 -5.87 11.07 5.93
C GLN A 24 -5.95 10.38 4.55
N CYS A 25 -4.88 9.78 4.06
CA CYS A 25 -4.92 8.99 2.83
C CYS A 25 -5.80 7.74 2.97
N LEU A 26 -5.59 6.95 4.04
CA LEU A 26 -6.29 5.67 4.23
C LEU A 26 -7.78 5.82 4.52
N VAL A 27 -8.21 6.83 5.29
CA VAL A 27 -9.63 7.07 5.54
C VAL A 27 -10.40 7.49 4.28
N GLY A 28 -9.71 7.85 3.19
CA GLY A 28 -10.28 8.07 1.87
C GLY A 28 -10.70 6.80 1.14
N THR A 29 -10.30 5.62 1.63
CA THR A 29 -10.63 4.33 1.02
C THR A 29 -12.10 3.99 1.23
N LYS A 30 -12.93 4.14 0.21
CA LYS A 30 -14.40 4.01 0.30
C LYS A 30 -14.88 2.65 0.79
N ASP A 31 -14.28 1.57 0.28
CA ASP A 31 -14.68 0.22 0.67
C ASP A 31 -14.23 -0.14 2.09
N LEU A 32 -13.15 0.47 2.57
CA LEU A 32 -12.75 0.34 3.97
C LEU A 32 -13.76 1.05 4.88
N LEU A 33 -14.18 2.27 4.51
CA LEU A 33 -15.24 3.00 5.20
C LEU A 33 -16.57 2.22 5.21
N LYS A 34 -16.95 1.66 4.05
CA LYS A 34 -18.14 0.81 3.92
C LYS A 34 -18.06 -0.42 4.82
N TYR A 35 -16.93 -1.13 4.83
CA TYR A 35 -16.73 -2.30 5.67
C TYR A 35 -16.92 -2.00 7.16
N PHE A 36 -16.30 -0.94 7.67
CA PHE A 36 -16.39 -0.57 9.07
C PHE A 36 -17.78 -0.07 9.47
N ASN A 37 -18.53 0.53 8.55
CA ASN A 37 -19.90 1.01 8.79
C ASN A 37 -20.98 -0.05 8.51
N GLN A 38 -20.65 -1.16 7.85
CA GLN A 38 -21.59 -2.24 7.58
C GLN A 38 -22.02 -2.89 8.88
N SER A 39 -23.34 -2.94 9.11
CA SER A 39 -23.94 -3.65 10.25
C SER A 39 -24.77 -4.85 9.79
N THR A 40 -24.99 -5.76 10.71
CA THR A 40 -25.89 -6.90 10.55
C THR A 40 -26.66 -7.12 11.85
N THR A 41 -27.87 -7.65 11.76
CA THR A 41 -28.69 -7.99 12.91
C THR A 41 -28.46 -9.44 13.29
N LEU A 42 -28.12 -9.70 14.54
CA LEU A 42 -27.98 -11.05 15.09
C LEU A 42 -29.37 -11.69 15.33
N PRO A 43 -29.46 -13.02 15.52
CA PRO A 43 -30.71 -13.72 15.80
C PRO A 43 -31.45 -13.21 17.05
N ASP A 44 -30.73 -12.62 18.00
CA ASP A 44 -31.29 -11.99 19.20
C ASP A 44 -31.81 -10.55 18.99
N GLY A 45 -31.80 -10.07 17.72
CA GLY A 45 -32.24 -8.73 17.37
C GLY A 45 -31.21 -7.63 17.57
N LYS A 46 -30.02 -7.94 18.09
CA LYS A 46 -28.95 -6.96 18.32
C LYS A 46 -28.23 -6.59 17.03
N GLU A 47 -28.08 -5.30 16.76
CA GLU A 47 -27.28 -4.79 15.66
C GLU A 47 -25.77 -4.78 16.01
N VAL A 48 -24.94 -5.37 15.16
CA VAL A 48 -23.48 -5.49 15.36
C VAL A 48 -22.78 -5.09 14.06
N ARG A 49 -21.67 -4.35 14.18
CA ARG A 49 -20.82 -4.01 13.04
C ARG A 49 -20.03 -5.22 12.55
N LYS A 50 -19.81 -5.30 11.23
CA LYS A 50 -19.07 -6.42 10.62
C LYS A 50 -17.67 -6.61 11.21
N TYR A 51 -16.92 -5.54 11.41
CA TYR A 51 -15.58 -5.63 12.00
C TYR A 51 -15.61 -6.20 13.43
N GLN A 52 -16.67 -5.95 14.20
CA GLN A 52 -16.82 -6.52 15.54
C GLN A 52 -17.02 -8.03 15.51
N LEU A 53 -17.75 -8.54 14.50
CA LEU A 53 -17.88 -10.00 14.30
C LEU A 53 -16.53 -10.61 13.92
N ASP A 54 -15.76 -9.96 13.06
CA ASP A 54 -14.43 -10.43 12.69
C ASP A 54 -13.48 -10.42 13.89
N LEU A 55 -13.56 -9.42 14.79
CA LEU A 55 -12.81 -9.40 16.07
C LEU A 55 -13.22 -10.57 17.01
N ILE A 56 -14.50 -10.90 17.07
CA ILE A 56 -14.99 -12.03 17.89
C ILE A 56 -14.49 -13.35 17.33
N ALA A 57 -14.59 -13.55 16.01
CA ALA A 57 -14.12 -14.75 15.33
C ALA A 57 -12.62 -14.99 15.56
N GLN A 58 -11.81 -13.93 15.55
CA GLN A 58 -10.38 -14.01 15.80
C GLN A 58 -10.05 -14.50 17.23
N LYS A 59 -10.78 -14.03 18.25
CA LYS A 59 -10.57 -14.44 19.66
C LYS A 59 -10.71 -15.93 19.86
N THR A 60 -11.55 -16.59 19.07
CA THR A 60 -11.80 -18.04 19.16
C THR A 60 -10.63 -18.86 18.62
N ILE A 61 -9.90 -18.33 17.61
CA ILE A 61 -8.88 -19.06 16.86
C ILE A 61 -7.47 -18.83 17.40
N LYS A 62 -7.15 -17.59 17.79
CA LYS A 62 -5.78 -17.17 18.16
C LYS A 62 -5.74 -16.64 19.61
N LYS A 63 -5.67 -17.54 20.60
CA LYS A 63 -5.63 -17.20 22.05
C LYS A 63 -4.50 -16.22 22.45
N ASN A 64 -3.46 -15.99 21.63
CA ASN A 64 -2.24 -15.26 21.99
C ASN A 64 -1.87 -14.09 21.06
N LYS A 65 -2.66 -13.73 20.05
CA LYS A 65 -2.38 -12.55 19.24
C LYS A 65 -3.15 -11.33 19.75
N THR A 66 -2.49 -10.64 20.56
CA THR A 66 -2.51 -9.26 21.03
C THR A 66 -3.86 -8.57 21.04
N GLU A 67 -4.44 -8.51 22.20
CA GLU A 67 -5.50 -7.59 22.58
C GLU A 67 -5.21 -6.15 22.11
N THR A 68 -3.94 -5.74 22.10
CA THR A 68 -3.47 -4.44 21.64
C THR A 68 -3.87 -4.16 20.18
N LYS A 69 -3.64 -5.12 19.24
CA LYS A 69 -4.01 -4.94 17.83
C LYS A 69 -5.53 -4.91 17.61
N GLN A 70 -6.29 -5.69 18.38
CA GLN A 70 -7.76 -5.62 18.37
C GLN A 70 -8.27 -4.26 18.90
N ASN A 71 -7.64 -3.74 19.95
CA ASN A 71 -7.95 -2.41 20.48
C ASN A 71 -7.58 -1.32 19.49
N LEU A 72 -6.49 -1.49 18.72
CA LEU A 72 -6.13 -0.60 17.63
C LEU A 72 -7.22 -0.56 16.52
N VAL A 73 -7.79 -1.69 16.16
CA VAL A 73 -8.91 -1.74 15.19
C VAL A 73 -10.13 -0.95 15.71
N LYS A 74 -10.48 -1.08 16.99
CA LYS A 74 -11.57 -0.29 17.59
C LYS A 74 -11.25 1.20 17.60
N ALA A 75 -10.00 1.56 17.95
CA ALA A 75 -9.55 2.94 17.94
C ALA A 75 -9.52 3.52 16.51
N TRP A 76 -9.12 2.73 15.51
CA TRP A 76 -9.21 3.10 14.09
C TRP A 76 -10.65 3.40 13.67
N TYR A 77 -11.60 2.53 14.02
CA TYR A 77 -13.01 2.76 13.74
C TYR A 77 -13.51 4.08 14.35
N ASN A 78 -13.20 4.32 15.63
CA ASN A 78 -13.60 5.55 16.33
C ASN A 78 -12.99 6.80 15.67
N LEU A 79 -11.69 6.75 15.33
CA LEU A 79 -10.98 7.83 14.65
C LEU A 79 -11.61 8.11 13.27
N MET A 80 -11.89 7.07 12.51
CA MET A 80 -12.51 7.17 11.19
C MET A 80 -13.91 7.80 11.28
N CYS A 81 -14.73 7.39 12.26
CA CYS A 81 -16.06 7.99 12.48
C CYS A 81 -15.97 9.48 12.81
N GLN A 82 -14.99 9.88 13.64
CA GLN A 82 -14.78 11.29 13.97
C GLN A 82 -14.32 12.08 12.75
N LEU A 83 -13.39 11.56 11.95
CA LEU A 83 -12.89 12.22 10.73
C LEU A 83 -13.98 12.38 9.66
N TRP A 84 -14.96 11.48 9.63
CA TRP A 84 -16.10 11.54 8.72
C TRP A 84 -17.35 12.18 9.34
N SER A 85 -17.26 12.77 10.52
CA SER A 85 -18.33 13.56 11.10
C SER A 85 -18.49 14.91 10.37
N ASP A 86 -19.54 15.63 10.70
CA ASP A 86 -19.80 16.95 10.09
C ASP A 86 -18.82 17.98 10.65
N LYS A 87 -18.13 18.72 9.75
CA LYS A 87 -17.18 19.80 10.08
C LYS A 87 -17.82 20.96 10.87
N SER A 88 -19.14 21.13 10.77
CA SER A 88 -19.85 22.22 11.47
C SER A 88 -19.69 22.15 13.00
N HIS A 89 -19.33 20.99 13.53
CA HIS A 89 -19.17 20.77 14.96
C HIS A 89 -17.72 20.85 15.45
N MET A 90 -16.72 20.57 14.56
CA MET A 90 -15.31 20.65 14.92
C MET A 90 -14.41 20.69 13.67
N ASN A 91 -13.33 21.46 13.75
CA ASN A 91 -12.33 21.55 12.65
C ASN A 91 -11.20 20.55 12.76
N SER A 92 -10.91 20.07 13.96
CA SER A 92 -9.86 19.09 14.24
C SER A 92 -10.24 18.21 15.43
N ILE A 93 -9.65 17.03 15.49
CA ILE A 93 -9.85 16.03 16.57
C ILE A 93 -8.53 15.69 17.23
N ASN A 94 -8.58 15.29 18.51
CA ASN A 94 -7.40 14.87 19.24
C ASN A 94 -6.96 13.46 18.84
N PRO A 95 -5.81 13.27 18.15
CA PRO A 95 -5.35 11.96 17.69
C PRO A 95 -4.56 11.19 18.76
N ILE A 96 -4.21 11.78 19.90
CA ILE A 96 -3.32 11.22 20.92
C ILE A 96 -3.77 9.83 21.40
N PRO A 97 -5.06 9.54 21.65
CA PRO A 97 -5.46 8.19 22.09
C PRO A 97 -5.11 7.10 21.05
N PHE A 98 -5.30 7.39 19.78
CA PHE A 98 -4.91 6.48 18.70
C PHE A 98 -3.37 6.35 18.58
N TYR A 99 -2.64 7.46 18.68
CA TYR A 99 -1.17 7.47 18.58
C TYR A 99 -0.49 6.72 19.71
N ARG A 100 -1.02 6.81 20.95
CA ARG A 100 -0.52 6.01 22.08
C ARG A 100 -0.65 4.52 21.81
N LEU A 101 -1.76 4.11 21.24
CA LEU A 101 -2.05 2.69 20.99
C LEU A 101 -1.20 2.14 19.84
N ILE A 102 -1.08 2.86 18.72
CA ILE A 102 -0.20 2.43 17.62
C ILE A 102 1.28 2.46 18.08
N GLY A 103 1.68 3.39 18.94
CA GLY A 103 3.00 3.40 19.56
C GLY A 103 3.26 2.18 20.45
N GLN A 104 2.25 1.69 21.14
CA GLN A 104 2.33 0.43 21.89
C GLN A 104 2.50 -0.76 20.91
N VAL A 105 1.72 -0.81 19.84
CA VAL A 105 1.84 -1.85 18.81
C VAL A 105 3.23 -1.84 18.16
N ALA A 106 3.79 -0.67 17.85
CA ALA A 106 5.13 -0.54 17.29
C ALA A 106 6.21 -1.16 18.20
N ARG A 107 6.14 -0.87 19.50
CA ARG A 107 7.05 -1.46 20.51
C ARG A 107 6.90 -2.97 20.62
N GLU A 108 5.65 -3.48 20.69
CA GLU A 108 5.37 -4.92 20.75
C GLU A 108 5.83 -5.68 19.49
N SER A 109 5.73 -5.04 18.34
CA SER A 109 6.15 -5.59 17.05
C SER A 109 7.66 -5.43 16.78
N LYS A 110 8.41 -4.78 17.67
CA LYS A 110 9.86 -4.53 17.55
C LYS A 110 10.26 -3.89 16.21
N THR A 111 9.46 -2.94 15.73
CA THR A 111 9.74 -2.19 14.50
C THR A 111 10.77 -1.09 14.75
N SER A 112 11.39 -0.57 13.67
CA SER A 112 12.25 0.61 13.69
C SER A 112 11.51 1.90 14.05
N ILE A 113 10.18 1.90 13.92
CA ILE A 113 9.35 3.09 14.15
C ILE A 113 9.20 3.36 15.64
N SER A 114 9.59 4.55 16.06
CA SER A 114 9.42 5.03 17.42
C SER A 114 8.43 6.19 17.46
N ILE A 115 7.23 5.95 18.01
CA ILE A 115 6.19 6.99 18.14
C ILE A 115 6.36 7.67 19.51
N ASN A 116 7.42 8.46 19.63
CA ASN A 116 7.81 9.18 20.85
C ASN A 116 8.09 10.68 20.60
N GLY A 117 7.68 11.19 19.42
CA GLY A 117 7.95 12.54 18.96
C GLY A 117 9.12 12.65 17.96
N ASP A 118 9.73 11.52 17.58
CA ASP A 118 10.72 11.48 16.50
C ASP A 118 10.04 11.55 15.12
N GLN A 119 10.80 12.03 14.15
CA GLN A 119 10.39 11.94 12.74
C GLN A 119 10.56 10.50 12.25
N ASN A 120 9.57 9.99 11.53
CA ASN A 120 9.62 8.67 10.91
C ASN A 120 9.23 8.75 9.44
N ASP A 121 9.57 7.71 8.69
CA ASP A 121 9.18 7.61 7.29
C ASP A 121 7.70 7.24 7.14
N PHE A 122 7.04 7.89 6.18
CA PHE A 122 5.62 7.67 5.85
C PHE A 122 5.37 6.21 5.43
N GLN A 123 6.23 5.65 4.56
CA GLN A 123 6.04 4.31 4.01
C GLN A 123 6.20 3.23 5.09
N GLU A 124 7.22 3.37 5.96
CA GLU A 124 7.40 2.45 7.08
C GLU A 124 6.19 2.48 8.02
N PHE A 125 5.67 3.67 8.31
CA PHE A 125 4.47 3.80 9.14
C PHE A 125 3.21 3.25 8.45
N LEU A 126 3.04 3.48 7.14
CA LEU A 126 1.93 2.92 6.36
C LEU A 126 1.92 1.38 6.44
N ILE A 127 3.08 0.75 6.30
CA ILE A 127 3.23 -0.71 6.43
C ILE A 127 2.83 -1.16 7.83
N LEU A 128 3.39 -0.53 8.87
CA LEU A 128 3.06 -0.86 10.27
C LEU A 128 1.56 -0.76 10.54
N LEU A 129 0.92 0.30 10.05
CA LEU A 129 -0.52 0.52 10.26
C LEU A 129 -1.37 -0.53 9.54
N LEU A 130 -1.10 -0.77 8.25
CA LEU A 130 -1.83 -1.77 7.46
C LEU A 130 -1.67 -3.18 8.04
N ASP A 131 -0.46 -3.57 8.43
CA ASP A 131 -0.18 -4.89 9.00
C ASP A 131 -0.82 -5.05 10.38
N SER A 132 -0.79 -4.01 11.21
CA SER A 132 -1.39 -4.05 12.55
C SER A 132 -2.91 -4.13 12.50
N LEU A 133 -3.55 -3.41 11.59
CA LEU A 133 -5.00 -3.48 11.37
C LEU A 133 -5.41 -4.82 10.73
N HIS A 134 -4.61 -5.32 9.78
CA HIS A 134 -4.77 -6.65 9.21
C HIS A 134 -4.72 -7.73 10.29
N ASP A 135 -3.66 -7.75 11.07
CA ASP A 135 -3.48 -8.72 12.17
C ASP A 135 -4.61 -8.65 13.21
N GLY A 136 -5.13 -7.44 13.47
CA GLY A 136 -6.25 -7.23 14.39
C GLY A 136 -7.59 -7.77 13.89
N LEU A 137 -7.76 -7.96 12.57
CA LEU A 137 -8.99 -8.42 11.91
C LEU A 137 -8.86 -9.77 11.20
N SER A 138 -7.64 -10.27 11.06
CA SER A 138 -7.39 -11.47 10.28
C SER A 138 -8.02 -12.71 10.88
N LYS A 139 -8.55 -13.55 10.04
CA LYS A 139 -9.19 -14.80 10.40
C LYS A 139 -8.86 -15.90 9.40
N GLU A 140 -8.99 -17.14 9.83
CA GLU A 140 -8.93 -18.27 8.95
C GLU A 140 -10.14 -18.29 7.99
N THR A 141 -9.89 -18.64 6.73
CA THR A 141 -10.93 -18.73 5.70
C THR A 141 -10.62 -19.90 4.79
N THR A 142 -11.66 -20.60 4.32
CA THR A 142 -11.49 -21.68 3.36
C THR A 142 -11.38 -21.11 1.96
N MET A 143 -10.32 -21.44 1.25
CA MET A 143 -10.08 -21.05 -0.13
C MET A 143 -9.93 -22.32 -1.00
N ASN A 144 -10.66 -22.39 -2.10
CA ASN A 144 -10.63 -23.52 -3.01
C ASN A 144 -10.35 -23.06 -4.44
N ILE A 145 -9.47 -23.78 -5.13
CA ILE A 145 -9.26 -23.61 -6.57
C ILE A 145 -10.23 -24.53 -7.29
N VAL A 146 -11.04 -23.96 -8.17
CA VAL A 146 -11.97 -24.70 -9.01
C VAL A 146 -11.57 -24.60 -10.48
N GLY A 147 -11.78 -25.65 -11.25
CA GLY A 147 -11.45 -25.72 -12.67
C GLY A 147 -10.36 -26.76 -12.97
N LYS A 148 -10.04 -26.91 -14.25
CA LYS A 148 -8.99 -27.79 -14.77
C LYS A 148 -8.00 -26.99 -15.59
N ASP A 149 -6.74 -27.40 -15.57
CA ASP A 149 -5.72 -26.80 -16.41
C ASP A 149 -5.89 -27.29 -17.85
N MET A 150 -6.23 -26.38 -18.73
CA MET A 150 -6.42 -26.66 -20.17
C MET A 150 -5.23 -26.19 -21.00
N ASN A 151 -4.41 -25.28 -20.46
CA ASN A 151 -3.26 -24.69 -21.13
C ASN A 151 -2.24 -24.18 -20.10
N ARG A 152 -1.09 -23.70 -20.60
CA ARG A 152 0.00 -23.16 -19.77
C ARG A 152 -0.44 -22.02 -18.87
N MET A 153 -1.34 -21.12 -19.36
CA MET A 153 -1.82 -19.98 -18.55
C MET A 153 -2.65 -20.47 -17.36
N ASP A 154 -3.47 -21.51 -17.53
CA ASP A 154 -4.25 -22.10 -16.43
C ASP A 154 -3.32 -22.72 -15.37
N THR A 155 -2.27 -23.41 -15.79
CA THR A 155 -1.26 -23.97 -14.87
C THR A 155 -0.54 -22.86 -14.09
N MET A 156 -0.20 -21.74 -14.74
CA MET A 156 0.39 -20.58 -14.06
C MET A 156 -0.60 -19.94 -13.09
N ALA A 157 -1.86 -19.79 -13.49
CA ALA A 157 -2.92 -19.26 -12.63
C ALA A 157 -3.13 -20.14 -11.40
N ARG A 158 -3.11 -21.46 -11.55
CA ARG A 158 -3.17 -22.40 -10.42
C ARG A 158 -2.01 -22.17 -9.44
N LYS A 159 -0.77 -22.11 -9.91
CA LYS A 159 0.41 -21.84 -9.06
C LYS A 159 0.29 -20.51 -8.32
N ALA A 160 -0.19 -19.47 -9.00
CA ALA A 160 -0.43 -18.18 -8.40
C ALA A 160 -1.49 -18.23 -7.28
N TYR A 161 -2.61 -18.93 -7.51
CA TYR A 161 -3.65 -19.13 -6.49
C TYR A 161 -3.17 -20.02 -5.34
N GLU A 162 -2.41 -21.08 -5.58
CA GLU A 162 -1.82 -21.93 -4.53
C GLU A 162 -0.90 -21.10 -3.63
N ASN A 163 -0.06 -20.25 -4.21
CA ASN A 163 0.76 -19.32 -3.46
C ASN A 163 -0.09 -18.35 -2.62
N PHE A 164 -1.15 -17.74 -3.20
CA PHE A 164 -2.06 -16.86 -2.49
C PHE A 164 -2.74 -17.58 -1.31
N ILE A 165 -3.23 -18.80 -1.50
CA ILE A 165 -3.83 -19.62 -0.44
C ILE A 165 -2.82 -19.87 0.68
N THR A 166 -1.61 -20.31 0.33
CA THR A 166 -0.54 -20.58 1.30
C THR A 166 -0.25 -19.37 2.20
N HIS A 167 -0.29 -18.15 1.63
CA HIS A 167 -0.02 -16.93 2.39
C HIS A 167 -1.21 -16.48 3.25
N PHE A 168 -2.45 -16.65 2.78
CA PHE A 168 -3.59 -15.94 3.34
C PHE A 168 -4.74 -16.82 3.86
N GLU A 169 -4.78 -18.12 3.63
CA GLU A 169 -5.87 -18.99 4.09
C GLU A 169 -6.05 -18.91 5.62
N LYS A 170 -4.93 -18.90 6.35
CA LYS A 170 -4.93 -18.82 7.82
C LYS A 170 -4.97 -17.40 8.37
N ASP A 171 -4.85 -16.39 7.51
CA ASP A 171 -4.63 -15.01 7.92
C ASP A 171 -5.24 -14.02 6.91
N TYR A 172 -6.56 -14.13 6.69
CA TYR A 172 -7.27 -13.31 5.71
C TYR A 172 -8.06 -12.18 6.36
N SER A 173 -8.01 -10.98 5.78
CA SER A 173 -8.78 -9.82 6.23
C SER A 173 -9.25 -8.94 5.08
N ILE A 174 -10.06 -7.93 5.40
CA ILE A 174 -10.46 -6.89 4.45
C ILE A 174 -9.26 -6.16 3.84
N PHE A 175 -8.15 -6.00 4.57
CA PHE A 175 -6.94 -5.35 4.08
C PHE A 175 -6.29 -6.15 2.95
N ILE A 176 -6.21 -7.48 3.08
CA ILE A 176 -5.73 -8.35 2.01
C ILE A 176 -6.65 -8.24 0.79
N LYS A 177 -7.96 -8.27 1.00
CA LYS A 177 -8.95 -8.15 -0.08
C LYS A 177 -8.79 -6.85 -0.89
N LEU A 178 -8.51 -5.73 -0.22
CA LEU A 178 -8.55 -4.41 -0.84
C LEU A 178 -7.19 -3.96 -1.40
N PHE A 179 -6.09 -4.27 -0.71
CA PHE A 179 -4.77 -3.69 -1.00
C PHE A 179 -3.76 -4.70 -1.55
N ASN A 180 -4.08 -5.99 -1.58
CA ASN A 180 -3.11 -6.99 -2.00
C ASN A 180 -3.26 -7.31 -3.49
N GLY A 181 -2.16 -7.19 -4.22
CA GLY A 181 -1.97 -7.73 -5.55
C GLY A 181 -0.97 -8.88 -5.54
N GLN A 182 -0.52 -9.30 -6.71
CA GLN A 182 0.49 -10.33 -6.87
C GLN A 182 1.43 -10.00 -8.01
N ILE A 183 2.71 -10.18 -7.81
CA ILE A 183 3.73 -10.14 -8.85
C ILE A 183 4.20 -11.55 -9.17
N ASN A 184 4.65 -11.76 -10.41
CA ASN A 184 5.39 -12.95 -10.82
C ASN A 184 6.80 -12.54 -11.21
N THR A 185 7.80 -13.02 -10.51
CA THR A 185 9.20 -12.91 -10.91
C THR A 185 9.49 -14.04 -11.88
N LEU A 186 9.59 -13.70 -13.16
CA LEU A 186 9.93 -14.61 -14.25
C LEU A 186 11.43 -14.58 -14.47
N THR A 187 12.08 -15.72 -14.33
CA THR A 187 13.49 -15.91 -14.67
C THR A 187 13.61 -16.89 -15.84
N ILE A 188 14.41 -16.54 -16.87
CA ILE A 188 14.67 -17.36 -18.06
C ILE A 188 16.17 -17.51 -18.19
N GLY A 189 16.67 -18.74 -18.03
CA GLY A 189 18.07 -19.07 -18.23
C GLY A 189 18.41 -19.27 -19.71
N GLU A 190 19.67 -19.02 -20.10
CA GLU A 190 20.20 -19.37 -21.43
C GLU A 190 20.09 -20.85 -21.75
N CYS A 191 19.97 -21.70 -20.74
CA CYS A 191 19.69 -23.15 -20.88
C CYS A 191 18.26 -23.45 -21.35
N GLY A 192 17.40 -22.43 -21.52
CA GLY A 192 16.00 -22.56 -21.94
C GLY A 192 15.01 -22.87 -20.80
N HIS A 193 15.48 -23.17 -19.60
CA HIS A 193 14.60 -23.38 -18.44
C HIS A 193 14.06 -22.06 -17.88
N GLN A 194 12.88 -22.12 -17.26
CA GLN A 194 12.19 -20.96 -16.73
C GLN A 194 11.70 -21.21 -15.31
N SER A 195 11.77 -20.18 -14.47
CA SER A 195 11.17 -20.13 -13.14
C SER A 195 10.12 -19.04 -13.06
N ASN A 196 9.01 -19.32 -12.38
CA ASN A 196 7.97 -18.35 -12.07
C ASN A 196 7.73 -18.40 -10.55
N ILE A 197 7.99 -17.31 -9.86
CA ILE A 197 7.79 -17.13 -8.42
C ILE A 197 6.71 -16.09 -8.24
N PHE A 198 5.62 -16.47 -7.59
CA PHE A 198 4.48 -15.59 -7.33
C PHE A 198 4.56 -15.09 -5.89
N ASP A 199 4.61 -13.77 -5.72
CA ASP A 199 4.66 -13.14 -4.40
C ASP A 199 3.54 -12.11 -4.23
N PRO A 200 2.88 -12.08 -3.06
CA PRO A 200 1.90 -11.04 -2.76
C PRO A 200 2.58 -9.68 -2.60
N ILE A 201 1.94 -8.62 -3.09
CA ILE A 201 2.42 -7.24 -3.00
C ILE A 201 1.32 -6.31 -2.49
N LYS A 202 1.65 -5.43 -1.53
CA LYS A 202 0.73 -4.44 -0.97
C LYS A 202 0.87 -3.07 -1.61
N PHE A 203 2.04 -2.74 -2.12
CA PHE A 203 2.35 -1.49 -2.81
C PHE A 203 3.49 -1.67 -3.80
N PHE A 204 3.51 -0.86 -4.84
CA PHE A 204 4.60 -0.81 -5.80
C PHE A 204 5.59 0.27 -5.37
N GLN A 205 6.83 -0.11 -5.12
CA GLN A 205 7.91 0.85 -4.89
C GLN A 205 8.63 1.11 -6.22
N LEU A 206 8.52 2.33 -6.71
CA LEU A 206 9.11 2.75 -7.97
C LEU A 206 10.27 3.70 -7.70
N ASN A 207 11.48 3.33 -8.11
CA ASN A 207 12.67 4.15 -7.94
C ASN A 207 12.62 5.36 -8.89
N VAL A 208 12.67 6.56 -8.32
CA VAL A 208 12.69 7.80 -9.09
C VAL A 208 14.15 8.15 -9.41
N PRO A 209 14.55 8.27 -10.68
CA PRO A 209 15.89 8.69 -11.01
C PRO A 209 16.10 10.19 -10.74
N ALA A 210 17.33 10.58 -10.42
CA ALA A 210 17.69 11.98 -10.29
C ALA A 210 17.69 12.62 -11.68
N SER A 211 16.83 13.61 -11.91
CA SER A 211 16.66 14.33 -13.18
C SER A 211 16.20 15.75 -12.95
N PHE A 212 16.65 16.67 -13.78
CA PHE A 212 16.10 18.04 -13.84
C PHE A 212 14.81 18.12 -14.67
N GLN A 213 14.57 17.11 -15.53
CA GLN A 213 13.35 17.03 -16.31
C GLN A 213 12.32 16.16 -15.59
N PRO A 214 11.03 16.49 -15.67
CA PRO A 214 9.97 15.63 -15.20
C PRO A 214 10.00 14.26 -15.87
N ILE A 215 9.55 13.23 -15.15
CA ILE A 215 9.41 11.87 -15.62
C ILE A 215 7.96 11.40 -15.47
N ASN A 216 7.47 10.58 -16.40
CA ASN A 216 6.12 10.05 -16.27
C ASN A 216 6.07 8.82 -15.35
N LEU A 217 4.98 8.65 -14.63
CA LEU A 217 4.74 7.47 -13.81
C LEU A 217 4.76 6.18 -14.64
N GLU A 218 4.27 6.24 -15.89
CA GLU A 218 4.27 5.09 -16.78
C GLU A 218 5.69 4.64 -17.15
N ASP A 219 6.66 5.56 -17.25
CA ASP A 219 8.06 5.23 -17.48
C ASP A 219 8.67 4.49 -16.27
N LEU A 220 8.34 4.92 -15.04
CA LEU A 220 8.74 4.21 -13.83
C LEU A 220 8.14 2.82 -13.74
N LEU A 221 6.87 2.65 -14.13
CA LEU A 221 6.21 1.35 -14.19
C LEU A 221 6.84 0.45 -15.27
N SER A 222 7.20 1.02 -16.43
CA SER A 222 7.91 0.30 -17.49
C SER A 222 9.26 -0.22 -17.00
N ASN A 223 10.00 0.61 -16.27
CA ASN A 223 11.27 0.20 -15.66
C ASN A 223 11.08 -0.90 -14.60
N TYR A 224 9.99 -0.83 -13.80
CA TYR A 224 9.68 -1.85 -12.80
C TYR A 224 9.46 -3.25 -13.39
N VAL A 225 8.86 -3.32 -14.59
CA VAL A 225 8.63 -4.60 -15.32
C VAL A 225 9.69 -4.89 -16.38
N SER A 226 10.75 -4.10 -16.46
CA SER A 226 11.84 -4.31 -17.43
C SER A 226 12.65 -5.57 -17.12
N LYS A 227 13.33 -6.08 -18.13
CA LYS A 227 14.24 -7.20 -17.98
C LYS A 227 15.57 -6.75 -17.38
N ASN A 228 16.11 -7.55 -16.48
CA ASN A 228 17.43 -7.40 -15.90
C ASN A 228 18.27 -8.63 -16.26
N ASP A 229 19.50 -8.38 -16.69
CA ASP A 229 20.43 -9.46 -17.04
C ASP A 229 21.01 -10.10 -15.79
N LEU A 230 21.07 -11.42 -15.81
CA LEU A 230 21.69 -12.26 -14.77
C LEU A 230 22.97 -12.85 -15.31
N MET A 231 24.13 -12.24 -15.01
CA MET A 231 25.43 -12.62 -15.53
C MET A 231 26.55 -12.40 -14.52
N MET A 232 27.73 -12.87 -14.85
CA MET A 232 28.96 -12.43 -14.17
C MET A 232 29.21 -10.97 -14.51
N ARG A 233 29.49 -10.14 -13.53
CA ARG A 233 29.86 -8.73 -13.70
C ARG A 233 31.20 -8.47 -13.00
N THR A 234 32.04 -7.68 -13.63
CA THR A 234 33.25 -7.15 -13.01
C THR A 234 33.01 -5.68 -12.73
N LEU A 235 33.15 -5.28 -11.48
CA LEU A 235 33.06 -3.89 -11.05
C LEU A 235 34.32 -3.11 -11.48
N GLU A 236 34.27 -1.77 -11.41
CA GLU A 236 35.37 -0.89 -11.75
C GLU A 236 36.63 -1.14 -10.90
N ASP A 237 36.49 -1.64 -9.68
CA ASP A 237 37.54 -2.02 -8.75
C ASP A 237 38.10 -3.43 -8.99
N GLY A 238 37.64 -4.14 -10.04
CA GLY A 238 38.04 -5.49 -10.38
C GLY A 238 37.30 -6.60 -9.61
N THR A 239 36.36 -6.26 -8.73
CA THR A 239 35.58 -7.24 -7.99
C THR A 239 34.61 -7.95 -8.94
N GLU A 240 34.60 -9.30 -8.94
CA GLU A 240 33.65 -10.11 -9.68
C GLU A 240 32.41 -10.38 -8.84
N ILE A 241 31.23 -10.11 -9.42
CA ILE A 241 29.92 -10.43 -8.83
C ILE A 241 29.24 -11.46 -9.72
N ASP A 242 28.89 -12.61 -9.12
CA ASP A 242 28.17 -13.67 -9.81
C ASP A 242 26.67 -13.58 -9.55
N GLU A 243 25.95 -12.86 -10.43
CA GLU A 243 24.50 -12.69 -10.40
C GLU A 243 23.74 -13.76 -11.21
N ARG A 244 24.43 -14.79 -11.73
CA ARG A 244 23.83 -15.86 -12.51
C ARG A 244 22.80 -16.63 -11.69
N TRP A 245 21.71 -17.02 -12.35
CA TRP A 245 20.66 -17.83 -11.75
C TRP A 245 21.08 -19.29 -11.59
N TYR A 246 20.82 -19.87 -10.41
CA TYR A 246 20.97 -21.31 -10.21
C TYR A 246 19.77 -22.06 -10.82
N CYS A 247 20.00 -22.82 -11.88
CA CYS A 247 18.97 -23.61 -12.54
C CYS A 247 18.87 -25.00 -11.88
N ASP A 248 17.69 -25.27 -11.28
CA ASP A 248 17.45 -26.55 -10.59
C ASP A 248 17.46 -27.75 -11.53
N GLU A 249 17.13 -27.57 -12.81
CA GLU A 249 17.17 -28.66 -13.80
C GLU A 249 18.61 -28.94 -14.27
N CYS A 250 19.40 -27.89 -14.51
CA CYS A 250 20.81 -28.02 -14.92
C CYS A 250 21.76 -28.29 -13.76
N LYS A 251 21.32 -28.07 -12.51
CA LYS A 251 22.12 -28.14 -11.27
C LYS A 251 23.38 -27.28 -11.28
N THR A 252 23.32 -26.14 -11.97
CA THR A 252 24.43 -25.20 -12.10
C THR A 252 23.92 -23.76 -12.27
N LYS A 253 24.80 -22.78 -12.02
CA LYS A 253 24.54 -21.38 -12.34
C LYS A 253 24.62 -21.12 -13.83
N VAL A 254 23.59 -20.50 -14.38
CA VAL A 254 23.48 -20.12 -15.81
C VAL A 254 23.19 -18.63 -15.93
N SER A 255 23.72 -18.02 -16.96
CA SER A 255 23.31 -16.67 -17.35
C SER A 255 21.85 -16.66 -17.82
N GLY A 256 21.20 -15.52 -17.76
CA GLY A 256 19.81 -15.40 -18.18
C GLY A 256 19.25 -14.00 -17.98
N VAL A 257 17.94 -13.91 -17.94
CA VAL A 257 17.23 -12.66 -17.66
C VAL A 257 16.16 -12.89 -16.60
N THR A 258 15.94 -11.87 -15.78
CA THR A 258 14.81 -11.84 -14.86
C THR A 258 13.97 -10.59 -15.08
N CYS A 259 12.66 -10.68 -14.86
CA CYS A 259 11.77 -9.53 -14.87
C CYS A 259 10.59 -9.74 -13.93
N ASN A 260 10.12 -8.65 -13.35
CA ASN A 260 8.85 -8.65 -12.64
C ASN A 260 7.71 -8.50 -13.65
N THR A 261 6.65 -9.26 -13.46
CA THR A 261 5.40 -9.09 -14.19
C THR A 261 4.26 -8.92 -13.19
N ILE A 262 3.34 -8.01 -13.46
CA ILE A 262 2.19 -7.79 -12.58
C ILE A 262 1.16 -8.87 -12.89
N TRP A 263 0.91 -9.76 -11.91
CA TRP A 263 0.03 -10.91 -12.08
C TRP A 263 -1.40 -10.68 -11.61
N ASP A 264 -1.58 -10.04 -10.46
CA ASP A 264 -2.89 -9.58 -9.98
C ASP A 264 -2.78 -8.16 -9.42
N LEU A 265 -3.83 -7.36 -9.63
CA LEU A 265 -3.90 -5.97 -9.24
C LEU A 265 -4.93 -5.80 -8.12
N PRO A 266 -4.62 -5.03 -7.06
CA PRO A 266 -5.54 -4.79 -5.95
C PRO A 266 -6.70 -3.86 -6.37
N GLN A 267 -7.77 -3.81 -5.57
CA GLN A 267 -8.84 -2.83 -5.72
C GLN A 267 -8.32 -1.41 -5.46
N TYR A 268 -7.45 -1.25 -4.47
CA TYR A 268 -6.78 0.00 -4.10
C TYR A 268 -5.29 -0.15 -4.30
N LEU A 269 -4.78 0.52 -5.32
CA LEU A 269 -3.39 0.46 -5.72
C LEU A 269 -2.60 1.56 -4.99
N ILE A 270 -1.56 1.16 -4.27
CA ILE A 270 -0.62 2.06 -3.61
C ILE A 270 0.70 2.06 -4.36
N ILE A 271 1.19 3.24 -4.74
CA ILE A 271 2.48 3.42 -5.42
C ILE A 271 3.34 4.34 -4.57
N SER A 272 4.45 3.82 -4.05
CA SER A 272 5.47 4.59 -3.34
C SER A 272 6.56 5.02 -4.30
N LEU A 273 6.90 6.29 -4.27
CA LEU A 273 7.97 6.88 -5.08
C LEU A 273 9.27 6.87 -4.27
N GLY A 274 10.20 5.99 -4.64
CA GLY A 274 11.51 5.84 -4.00
C GLY A 274 12.38 7.07 -4.27
N ARG A 275 12.38 8.02 -3.34
CA ARG A 275 13.03 9.32 -3.48
C ARG A 275 14.31 9.46 -2.67
N TYR A 276 14.77 8.42 -1.99
CA TYR A 276 16.00 8.48 -1.21
C TYR A 276 17.13 7.72 -1.89
N GLN A 277 18.24 8.41 -2.04
CA GLN A 277 19.51 7.87 -2.51
C GLN A 277 20.46 7.81 -1.31
N TYR A 278 21.07 6.64 -1.07
CA TYR A 278 21.94 6.42 0.08
C TYR A 278 23.42 6.53 -0.26
N PHE A 279 23.78 6.28 -1.51
CA PHE A 279 25.18 6.32 -1.97
C PHE A 279 25.35 7.28 -3.15
N PRO A 280 26.44 8.05 -3.25
CA PRO A 280 27.56 8.17 -2.31
C PRO A 280 27.25 8.97 -1.04
N ARG A 281 26.11 9.61 -0.98
CA ARG A 281 25.60 10.33 0.21
C ARG A 281 24.09 10.27 0.26
N LEU A 282 23.57 10.33 1.48
CA LEU A 282 22.11 10.41 1.68
C LEU A 282 21.58 11.71 1.06
N ALA A 283 20.70 11.57 0.09
CA ALA A 283 20.08 12.69 -0.62
C ALA A 283 18.62 12.37 -0.96
N LYS A 284 17.79 13.42 -1.00
CA LYS A 284 16.42 13.31 -1.50
C LYS A 284 16.38 13.69 -2.99
N ILE A 285 15.77 12.84 -3.79
CA ILE A 285 15.53 13.06 -5.22
C ILE A 285 14.27 13.91 -5.39
N ASN A 286 14.43 15.11 -5.94
CA ASN A 286 13.34 16.08 -6.14
C ASN A 286 12.78 16.08 -7.56
N THR A 287 13.10 15.09 -8.39
CA THR A 287 12.55 14.92 -9.74
C THR A 287 11.03 14.91 -9.68
N GLN A 288 10.38 15.76 -10.47
CA GLN A 288 8.93 15.78 -10.57
C GLN A 288 8.46 14.52 -11.31
N VAL A 289 7.51 13.79 -10.73
CA VAL A 289 6.84 12.67 -11.37
C VAL A 289 5.47 13.16 -11.84
N ILE A 290 5.22 13.05 -13.15
CA ILE A 290 3.93 13.32 -13.75
C ILE A 290 3.09 12.06 -13.67
N PHE A 291 1.93 12.13 -13.04
CA PHE A 291 1.04 10.99 -12.89
C PHE A 291 -0.41 11.37 -13.21
N PRO A 292 -1.19 10.46 -13.82
CA PRO A 292 -2.57 10.76 -14.17
C PRO A 292 -3.47 10.81 -12.93
N LEU A 293 -4.34 11.83 -12.84
CA LEU A 293 -5.38 11.90 -11.83
C LEU A 293 -6.51 10.90 -12.11
N TYR A 294 -6.73 10.58 -13.38
CA TYR A 294 -7.80 9.69 -13.86
C TYR A 294 -7.28 8.70 -14.89
N ASN A 295 -7.88 7.51 -14.89
CA ASN A 295 -7.64 6.48 -15.91
C ASN A 295 -6.19 6.01 -16.06
N LEU A 296 -5.40 5.95 -14.97
CA LEU A 296 -4.11 5.25 -15.00
C LEU A 296 -4.33 3.83 -15.52
N ASN A 297 -3.76 3.51 -16.67
CA ASN A 297 -3.94 2.22 -17.33
C ASN A 297 -2.82 1.24 -16.96
N MET A 298 -3.09 0.38 -15.98
CA MET A 298 -2.18 -0.68 -15.55
C MET A 298 -2.15 -1.89 -16.51
N GLY A 299 -3.08 -1.95 -17.48
CA GLY A 299 -3.16 -3.06 -18.45
C GLY A 299 -1.93 -3.23 -19.33
N LYS A 300 -1.15 -2.15 -19.54
CA LYS A 300 0.12 -2.19 -20.28
C LYS A 300 1.20 -3.02 -19.57
N PHE A 301 1.11 -3.16 -18.25
CA PHE A 301 2.10 -3.80 -17.38
C PHE A 301 1.61 -5.14 -16.81
N PHE A 302 0.38 -5.51 -17.13
CA PHE A 302 -0.32 -6.66 -16.58
C PHE A 302 -0.12 -7.91 -17.45
N SER A 303 0.22 -9.02 -16.81
CA SER A 303 0.45 -10.31 -17.46
C SER A 303 -0.39 -11.45 -16.86
N GLY A 304 -1.32 -11.13 -15.95
CA GLY A 304 -2.08 -12.12 -15.22
C GLY A 304 -3.29 -12.70 -15.96
N PHE A 305 -4.00 -13.55 -15.26
CA PHE A 305 -5.10 -14.36 -15.80
C PHE A 305 -6.46 -13.61 -15.82
N LYS A 306 -6.73 -12.78 -14.80
CA LYS A 306 -8.01 -12.08 -14.66
C LYS A 306 -8.11 -10.87 -15.59
N LYS A 307 -9.26 -10.71 -16.24
CA LYS A 307 -9.58 -9.56 -17.11
C LYS A 307 -10.55 -8.59 -16.38
N ASN A 308 -10.16 -8.11 -15.21
CA ASN A 308 -10.90 -7.02 -14.55
C ASN A 308 -10.54 -5.67 -15.19
N SER A 309 -11.27 -4.60 -14.86
CA SER A 309 -10.83 -3.25 -15.20
C SER A 309 -9.42 -3.02 -14.65
N MET A 310 -8.53 -2.49 -15.49
CA MET A 310 -7.15 -2.18 -15.13
C MET A 310 -6.90 -0.68 -15.15
N LYS A 311 -7.96 0.12 -15.14
CA LYS A 311 -7.92 1.56 -15.05
C LYS A 311 -8.16 2.01 -13.62
N TYR A 312 -7.42 2.99 -13.20
CA TYR A 312 -7.43 3.50 -11.84
C TYR A 312 -7.59 5.01 -11.80
N ASN A 313 -8.29 5.52 -10.80
CA ASN A 313 -8.39 6.94 -10.51
C ASN A 313 -7.68 7.27 -9.20
N LEU A 314 -6.91 8.33 -9.20
CA LEU A 314 -6.27 8.84 -8.00
C LEU A 314 -7.33 9.34 -7.01
N TYR A 315 -7.18 8.96 -5.72
CA TYR A 315 -8.05 9.46 -4.67
C TYR A 315 -7.28 10.11 -3.51
N ALA A 316 -5.99 9.79 -3.34
CA ALA A 316 -5.17 10.47 -2.36
C ALA A 316 -3.68 10.50 -2.76
N VAL A 317 -2.96 11.50 -2.24
CA VAL A 317 -1.51 11.66 -2.38
C VAL A 317 -0.94 12.04 -1.02
N ALA A 318 0.09 11.33 -0.58
CA ALA A 318 0.94 11.81 0.49
C ALA A 318 2.12 12.56 -0.11
N ASN A 319 2.40 13.75 0.43
CA ASN A 319 3.52 14.58 0.00
C ASN A 319 4.56 14.65 1.12
N HIS A 320 5.83 14.81 0.73
CA HIS A 320 6.93 15.12 1.63
C HIS A 320 7.69 16.33 1.13
N PHE A 321 7.83 17.35 1.96
CA PHE A 321 8.64 18.55 1.72
C PHE A 321 9.76 18.62 2.74
N GLY A 322 10.99 18.83 2.27
CA GLY A 322 12.18 18.85 3.13
C GLY A 322 13.31 17.98 2.60
N ASN A 323 14.18 17.53 3.48
CA ASN A 323 15.34 16.72 3.20
C ASN A 323 15.30 15.37 3.94
N PRO A 324 16.28 14.46 3.77
CA PRO A 324 16.26 13.16 4.45
C PRO A 324 16.31 13.21 5.98
N SER A 325 16.90 14.28 6.54
CA SER A 325 17.06 14.44 7.99
C SER A 325 15.89 15.12 8.67
N GLY A 326 14.91 15.66 7.88
CA GLY A 326 13.76 16.35 8.41
C GLY A 326 12.90 16.97 7.33
N GLY A 327 11.62 16.98 7.57
CA GLY A 327 10.66 17.52 6.61
C GLY A 327 9.26 17.54 7.16
N HIS A 328 8.32 17.77 6.27
CA HIS A 328 6.92 17.85 6.61
C HIS A 328 6.09 17.03 5.63
N TYR A 329 5.21 16.18 6.17
CA TYR A 329 4.26 15.40 5.38
C TYR A 329 2.89 16.09 5.37
N THR A 330 2.25 16.10 4.21
CA THR A 330 0.86 16.51 4.02
C THR A 330 0.11 15.48 3.20
N ALA A 331 -1.22 15.53 3.21
CA ALA A 331 -2.03 14.67 2.36
C ALA A 331 -2.96 15.50 1.49
N TYR A 332 -3.15 15.07 0.25
CA TYR A 332 -4.25 15.50 -0.61
C TYR A 332 -5.22 14.36 -0.76
N ARG A 333 -6.51 14.62 -0.65
CA ARG A 333 -7.53 13.58 -0.75
C ARG A 333 -8.79 14.10 -1.43
N LYS A 334 -9.36 13.24 -2.29
CA LYS A 334 -10.65 13.44 -2.91
C LYS A 334 -11.75 12.95 -1.97
N ASN A 335 -12.72 13.80 -1.66
CA ASN A 335 -13.88 13.43 -0.86
C ASN A 335 -15.06 12.98 -1.73
N PRO A 336 -16.11 12.33 -1.16
CA PRO A 336 -17.29 11.86 -1.88
C PRO A 336 -18.11 12.95 -2.60
N ASN A 337 -17.91 14.23 -2.25
CA ASN A 337 -18.46 15.38 -2.96
C ASN A 337 -17.71 15.71 -4.27
N ASN A 338 -16.76 14.87 -4.68
CA ASN A 338 -15.86 15.02 -5.83
C ASN A 338 -14.88 16.18 -5.75
N LYS A 339 -14.76 16.87 -4.62
CA LYS A 339 -13.77 17.91 -4.38
C LYS A 339 -12.52 17.34 -3.74
N TRP A 340 -11.39 17.99 -4.01
CA TRP A 340 -10.10 17.66 -3.42
C TRP A 340 -9.80 18.62 -2.26
N TYR A 341 -9.17 18.08 -1.24
CA TYR A 341 -8.77 18.82 -0.04
C TYR A 341 -7.31 18.56 0.30
N SER A 342 -6.63 19.62 0.71
CA SER A 342 -5.32 19.58 1.35
C SER A 342 -5.49 19.39 2.85
N PHE A 343 -4.81 18.41 3.39
CA PHE A 343 -4.73 18.12 4.83
C PHE A 343 -3.29 18.40 5.29
N ASN A 344 -3.09 19.55 5.90
CA ASN A 344 -1.85 19.98 6.50
C ASN A 344 -2.03 19.97 8.02
N ASP A 345 -1.81 18.82 8.63
CA ASP A 345 -2.11 18.57 10.04
C ASP A 345 -3.55 19.00 10.42
N GLY A 346 -3.71 19.97 11.30
CA GLY A 346 -5.02 20.49 11.72
C GLY A 346 -5.73 21.38 10.70
N ILE A 347 -5.03 21.80 9.64
CA ILE A 347 -5.56 22.72 8.62
C ILE A 347 -6.09 21.91 7.45
N VAL A 348 -7.33 22.22 7.03
CA VAL A 348 -7.96 21.56 5.86
C VAL A 348 -8.50 22.65 4.93
N GLU A 349 -8.04 22.59 3.68
CA GLU A 349 -8.38 23.58 2.64
C GLU A 349 -8.83 22.88 1.36
N GLU A 350 -9.81 23.46 0.63
CA GLU A 350 -10.24 22.96 -0.67
C GLU A 350 -9.17 23.28 -1.73
N ILE A 351 -8.83 22.30 -2.56
CA ILE A 351 -7.92 22.45 -3.70
C ILE A 351 -8.77 22.77 -4.94
N THR A 352 -8.56 23.93 -5.53
CA THR A 352 -9.29 24.41 -6.72
C THR A 352 -8.51 24.19 -8.02
N ASP A 353 -7.17 24.32 -7.99
CA ASP A 353 -6.30 24.03 -9.14
C ASP A 353 -5.62 22.67 -8.94
N LEU A 354 -6.24 21.63 -9.48
CA LEU A 354 -5.82 20.24 -9.23
C LEU A 354 -4.44 19.94 -9.82
N GLU A 355 -4.21 20.31 -11.07
CA GLU A 355 -2.97 19.91 -11.77
C GLU A 355 -1.74 20.55 -11.14
N ARG A 356 -1.81 21.84 -10.85
CA ARG A 356 -0.68 22.56 -10.24
C ARG A 356 -0.44 22.17 -8.78
N THR A 357 -1.50 21.84 -8.04
CA THR A 357 -1.37 21.55 -6.62
C THR A 357 -1.01 20.10 -6.35
N ILE A 358 -1.60 19.14 -7.10
CA ILE A 358 -1.45 17.72 -6.81
C ILE A 358 -0.16 17.15 -7.42
N ILE A 359 0.18 17.54 -8.67
CA ILE A 359 1.34 16.99 -9.39
C ILE A 359 2.58 17.83 -9.08
N THR A 360 3.25 17.55 -7.97
CA THR A 360 4.44 18.28 -7.54
C THR A 360 5.63 17.35 -7.28
N ASN A 361 6.81 17.93 -7.11
CA ASN A 361 8.02 17.19 -6.69
C ASN A 361 7.94 16.70 -5.23
N GLY A 362 6.95 17.17 -4.46
CA GLY A 362 6.65 16.68 -3.10
C GLY A 362 5.89 15.36 -3.07
N ALA A 363 5.22 14.94 -4.15
CA ALA A 363 4.48 13.68 -4.19
C ALA A 363 5.39 12.50 -3.79
N TYR A 364 4.98 11.74 -2.76
CA TYR A 364 5.76 10.67 -2.14
C TYR A 364 5.07 9.32 -2.24
N CYS A 365 3.74 9.27 -2.00
CA CYS A 365 2.95 8.06 -2.14
C CYS A 365 1.59 8.38 -2.78
N LEU A 366 1.22 7.58 -3.78
CA LEU A 366 0.02 7.75 -4.59
C LEU A 366 -0.98 6.64 -4.27
N PHE A 367 -2.23 7.00 -4.09
CA PHE A 367 -3.32 6.07 -3.77
C PHE A 367 -4.38 6.13 -4.86
N TYR A 368 -4.56 5.01 -5.53
CA TYR A 368 -5.49 4.86 -6.65
C TYR A 368 -6.61 3.87 -6.33
N GLU A 369 -7.82 4.16 -6.77
CA GLU A 369 -8.99 3.27 -6.72
C GLU A 369 -9.27 2.73 -8.13
N ARG A 370 -9.50 1.41 -8.27
CA ARG A 370 -9.83 0.79 -9.54
C ARG A 370 -11.19 1.26 -10.03
N ASN A 371 -11.28 1.60 -11.33
CA ASN A 371 -12.54 1.87 -11.99
C ASN A 371 -13.24 0.55 -12.28
N ASP A 372 -14.38 0.31 -11.65
CA ASP A 372 -15.26 -0.83 -11.94
C ASP A 372 -16.13 -0.56 -13.17
#